data_bb451969397c796e22a25684a4d4fa98
#
_entry.id   bb451969397c796e22a25684a4d4fa98
#
_cell.length_a   1.000
_cell.length_b   1.000
_cell.length_c   1.000
_cell.angle_alpha   90.00
_cell.angle_beta   90.00
_cell.angle_gamma   90.00
#
_symmetry.space_group_name_H-M   'P 1'
#
loop_
_entity.id
_entity.type
_entity.pdbx_description
1 polymer ?
#
loop_
_entity_poly.entity_id
_entity_poly.type
_entity_poly.pdbx_seq_one_letter_code
_entity_poly.pdbx_strand_id
1 'polypeptide(L)'
;MNYPLFIAKRYLETKRRSALVSRITTIAVGGVFVGVMTLVIVLSVINGFETELRQRIVAFNTNVIVFMRHEEAWASADTLVDVLKKQPRVQAIAPFVRSEALLAYEVIPGRRTRISGVVVKGIDLKKEALVSAVIDSIRPPIESFDTSFFEDADRHSGVVLGLDLALDLHVGIGEEIALVTAPSTIRVADVEPVVRKCRVLGFFNSGMYEFDSRFVYMDIEEADELFDFETGLRGFSIQLDDMYKAQEVDEELQRILPLQHYGTNNWINMNQNLFSYMKIEKILMFLMLTLIILVAAFNLVGMLTMVIMEKRKEIGILKAMGAPSFGVMSIFMLEGTVIGVLGTLGGLAAGYVTCLILDRIKLDLPGDVYFIKTLPVLVQWQDLVAVCGSAIFICFIATVYPSWEASKLVPVEAIRNE
;
A
#
# COMPACT_ATOMS: atom_id res chain seq x y z
N MET A 1 16.47 22.57 -44.05
CA MET A 1 15.23 22.61 -43.18
C MET A 1 14.34 21.45 -43.58
N ASN A 2 13.98 20.58 -42.64
CA ASN A 2 13.06 19.48 -42.92
C ASN A 2 11.68 20.06 -43.17
N TYR A 3 11.24 20.12 -44.45
CA TYR A 3 9.94 20.69 -44.83
C TYR A 3 8.72 20.10 -44.06
N PRO A 4 8.71 18.81 -43.66
CA PRO A 4 7.60 18.26 -42.87
C PRO A 4 7.41 18.97 -41.54
N LEU A 5 8.49 19.30 -40.85
CA LEU A 5 8.49 20.01 -39.56
C LEU A 5 7.97 21.46 -39.71
N PHE A 6 8.35 22.12 -40.78
CA PHE A 6 7.89 23.48 -41.08
C PHE A 6 6.38 23.50 -41.35
N ILE A 7 5.87 22.54 -42.13
CA ILE A 7 4.45 22.43 -42.48
C ILE A 7 3.63 22.02 -41.23
N ALA A 8 4.08 21.03 -40.44
CA ALA A 8 3.40 20.61 -39.22
C ALA A 8 3.27 21.76 -38.23
N LYS A 9 4.33 22.55 -38.01
CA LYS A 9 4.30 23.75 -37.17
C LYS A 9 3.29 24.76 -37.66
N ARG A 10 3.25 25.02 -38.96
CA ARG A 10 2.32 25.98 -39.57
C ARG A 10 0.87 25.51 -39.48
N TYR A 11 0.59 24.22 -39.56
CA TYR A 11 -0.75 23.65 -39.38
C TYR A 11 -1.25 23.84 -37.95
N LEU A 12 -0.40 23.66 -36.94
CA LEU A 12 -0.73 23.93 -35.55
C LEU A 12 -0.96 25.42 -35.23
N GLU A 13 -0.24 26.34 -35.92
CA GLU A 13 -0.29 27.80 -35.66
C GLU A 13 -1.42 28.52 -36.45
N THR A 14 -2.00 27.88 -37.48
CA THR A 14 -2.95 28.56 -38.39
C THR A 14 -4.34 28.76 -37.73
N LYS A 15 -4.50 29.86 -37.01
CA LYS A 15 -5.74 30.27 -36.31
C LYS A 15 -6.94 30.66 -37.19
N ARG A 16 -6.84 30.75 -38.52
CA ARG A 16 -7.77 31.61 -39.30
C ARG A 16 -8.77 30.90 -40.23
N ARG A 17 -8.85 29.59 -40.39
CA ARG A 17 -9.77 29.01 -41.41
C ARG A 17 -10.77 27.94 -41.00
N SER A 18 -10.67 27.29 -39.85
CA SER A 18 -11.79 26.49 -39.37
C SER A 18 -11.81 26.47 -37.83
N ALA A 19 -12.79 27.18 -37.26
CA ALA A 19 -13.07 27.14 -35.84
C ALA A 19 -13.35 25.70 -35.35
N LEU A 20 -13.78 24.82 -36.26
CA LEU A 20 -14.06 23.42 -35.99
C LEU A 20 -12.77 22.62 -35.72
N VAL A 21 -11.73 22.70 -36.56
CA VAL A 21 -10.48 21.97 -36.37
C VAL A 21 -9.79 22.41 -35.08
N SER A 22 -9.76 23.71 -34.79
CA SER A 22 -9.19 24.22 -33.54
C SER A 22 -9.90 23.67 -32.31
N ARG A 23 -11.24 23.58 -32.31
CA ARG A 23 -12.01 23.02 -31.19
C ARG A 23 -11.76 21.53 -31.02
N ILE A 24 -11.71 20.77 -32.11
CA ILE A 24 -11.47 19.32 -32.07
C ILE A 24 -10.06 19.02 -31.59
N THR A 25 -9.07 19.78 -32.04
CA THR A 25 -7.68 19.68 -31.54
C THR A 25 -7.62 19.95 -30.03
N THR A 26 -8.32 20.99 -29.55
CA THR A 26 -8.39 21.30 -28.11
C THR A 26 -9.04 20.17 -27.32
N ILE A 27 -10.08 19.53 -27.85
CA ILE A 27 -10.73 18.38 -27.23
C ILE A 27 -9.78 17.19 -27.16
N ALA A 28 -9.04 16.92 -28.24
CA ALA A 28 -8.07 15.81 -28.27
C ALA A 28 -6.91 16.02 -27.28
N VAL A 29 -6.33 17.24 -27.24
CA VAL A 29 -5.31 17.61 -26.24
C VAL A 29 -5.90 17.52 -24.81
N GLY A 30 -7.13 18.00 -24.62
CA GLY A 30 -7.86 17.94 -23.37
C GLY A 30 -8.09 16.51 -22.88
N GLY A 31 -8.43 15.59 -23.77
CA GLY A 31 -8.60 14.17 -23.44
C GLY A 31 -7.32 13.51 -22.93
N VAL A 32 -6.19 13.73 -23.62
CA VAL A 32 -4.88 13.25 -23.18
C VAL A 32 -4.46 13.93 -21.87
N PHE A 33 -4.66 15.24 -21.75
CA PHE A 33 -4.39 16.03 -20.56
C PHE A 33 -5.11 15.46 -19.33
N VAL A 34 -6.43 15.31 -19.41
CA VAL A 34 -7.25 14.79 -18.29
C VAL A 34 -6.85 13.34 -17.95
N GLY A 35 -6.64 12.50 -18.98
CA GLY A 35 -6.21 11.12 -18.76
C GLY A 35 -4.89 11.03 -18.00
N VAL A 36 -3.87 11.76 -18.42
CA VAL A 36 -2.56 11.80 -17.76
C VAL A 36 -2.64 12.43 -16.37
N MET A 37 -3.37 13.53 -16.22
CA MET A 37 -3.59 14.19 -14.92
C MET A 37 -4.21 13.22 -13.92
N THR A 38 -5.29 12.54 -14.30
CA THR A 38 -5.98 11.56 -13.44
C THR A 38 -5.04 10.42 -13.05
N LEU A 39 -4.26 9.92 -14.00
CA LEU A 39 -3.32 8.83 -13.77
C LEU A 39 -2.23 9.21 -12.75
N VAL A 40 -1.67 10.42 -12.87
CA VAL A 40 -0.68 10.93 -11.91
C VAL A 40 -1.28 11.06 -10.51
N ILE A 41 -2.48 11.62 -10.40
CA ILE A 41 -3.15 11.80 -9.10
C ILE A 41 -3.44 10.45 -8.45
N VAL A 42 -4.07 9.53 -9.17
CA VAL A 42 -4.47 8.22 -8.64
C VAL A 42 -3.26 7.40 -8.21
N LEU A 43 -2.20 7.32 -9.04
CA LEU A 43 -0.98 6.60 -8.67
C LEU A 43 -0.29 7.22 -7.45
N SER A 44 -0.25 8.56 -7.34
CA SER A 44 0.36 9.23 -6.21
C SER A 44 -0.40 8.98 -4.89
N VAL A 45 -1.73 8.93 -4.94
CA VAL A 45 -2.56 8.58 -3.78
C VAL A 45 -2.37 7.12 -3.37
N ILE A 46 -2.37 6.19 -4.34
CA ILE A 46 -2.13 4.75 -4.06
C ILE A 46 -0.74 4.54 -3.46
N ASN A 47 0.30 5.16 -4.01
CA ASN A 47 1.66 5.05 -3.46
C ASN A 47 1.75 5.63 -2.05
N GLY A 48 1.06 6.74 -1.78
CA GLY A 48 0.96 7.33 -0.45
C GLY A 48 0.31 6.38 0.53
N PHE A 49 -0.83 5.82 0.16
CA PHE A 49 -1.57 4.85 0.97
C PHE A 49 -0.75 3.57 1.24
N GLU A 50 -0.11 3.02 0.20
CA GLU A 50 0.77 1.86 0.34
C GLU A 50 1.91 2.12 1.32
N THR A 51 2.55 3.28 1.22
CA THR A 51 3.68 3.65 2.07
C THR A 51 3.25 3.85 3.52
N GLU A 52 2.14 4.55 3.74
CA GLU A 52 1.61 4.79 5.08
C GLU A 52 1.17 3.50 5.77
N LEU A 53 0.45 2.62 5.06
CA LEU A 53 0.09 1.29 5.57
C LEU A 53 1.32 0.48 5.94
N ARG A 54 2.32 0.47 5.08
CA ARG A 54 3.58 -0.25 5.32
C ARG A 54 4.30 0.25 6.57
N GLN A 55 4.37 1.57 6.73
CA GLN A 55 4.98 2.18 7.92
C GLN A 55 4.24 1.82 9.20
N ARG A 56 2.90 1.83 9.18
CA ARG A 56 2.08 1.46 10.34
C ARG A 56 2.23 -0.02 10.69
N ILE A 57 2.15 -0.90 9.70
CA ILE A 57 2.34 -2.34 9.93
C ILE A 57 3.68 -2.58 10.63
N VAL A 58 4.75 -1.94 10.16
CA VAL A 58 6.08 -2.13 10.74
C VAL A 58 6.24 -1.47 12.10
N ALA A 59 5.57 -0.33 12.35
CA ALA A 59 5.65 0.33 13.64
C ALA A 59 5.08 -0.52 14.79
N PHE A 60 4.02 -1.28 14.52
CA PHE A 60 3.37 -2.14 15.53
C PHE A 60 3.78 -3.61 15.45
N ASN A 61 4.36 -4.05 14.32
CA ASN A 61 4.97 -5.36 14.18
C ASN A 61 6.49 -5.25 14.24
N THR A 62 7.11 -6.26 14.80
CA THR A 62 8.57 -6.41 14.73
C THR A 62 9.01 -6.79 13.32
N ASN A 63 10.24 -6.41 12.93
CA ASN A 63 10.73 -6.65 11.58
C ASN A 63 10.92 -8.15 11.29
N VAL A 64 11.48 -8.90 12.25
CA VAL A 64 11.68 -10.34 12.16
C VAL A 64 11.30 -10.96 13.49
N ILE A 65 10.70 -12.14 13.47
CA ILE A 65 10.49 -12.97 14.64
C ILE A 65 11.29 -14.27 14.49
N VAL A 66 11.89 -14.70 15.59
CA VAL A 66 12.48 -16.03 15.74
C VAL A 66 11.70 -16.75 16.82
N PHE A 67 11.12 -17.89 16.50
CA PHE A 67 10.32 -18.66 17.44
C PHE A 67 10.86 -20.06 17.61
N MET A 68 10.58 -20.64 18.74
CA MET A 68 11.05 -21.97 19.14
C MET A 68 10.00 -23.02 18.79
N ARG A 69 10.46 -24.16 18.30
CA ARG A 69 9.61 -25.27 17.91
C ARG A 69 9.44 -26.31 19.03
N HIS A 70 10.34 -26.30 20.00
CA HIS A 70 10.38 -27.28 21.10
C HIS A 70 10.81 -26.60 22.40
N GLU A 71 10.32 -27.10 23.53
CA GLU A 71 10.60 -26.58 24.87
C GLU A 71 12.09 -26.57 25.21
N GLU A 72 12.84 -27.59 24.76
CA GLU A 72 14.29 -27.66 24.95
C GLU A 72 15.04 -26.47 24.32
N ALA A 73 14.51 -25.90 23.24
CA ALA A 73 15.08 -24.73 22.61
C ALA A 73 14.91 -23.46 23.45
N TRP A 74 13.85 -23.39 24.26
CA TRP A 74 13.63 -22.28 25.20
C TRP A 74 14.65 -22.28 26.34
N ALA A 75 15.06 -23.44 26.82
CA ALA A 75 16.12 -23.57 27.81
C ALA A 75 17.49 -23.02 27.31
N SER A 76 17.67 -22.92 26.00
CA SER A 76 18.86 -22.37 25.33
C SER A 76 18.67 -20.93 24.84
N ALA A 77 17.66 -20.23 25.31
CA ALA A 77 17.27 -18.89 24.87
C ALA A 77 18.40 -17.86 24.94
N ASP A 78 19.20 -17.86 26.01
CA ASP A 78 20.34 -16.94 26.17
C ASP A 78 21.39 -17.11 25.07
N THR A 79 21.67 -18.36 24.68
CA THR A 79 22.62 -18.65 23.60
C THR A 79 22.09 -18.12 22.26
N LEU A 80 20.79 -18.25 22.02
CA LEU A 80 20.15 -17.71 20.83
C LEU A 80 20.25 -16.17 20.80
N VAL A 81 19.95 -15.50 21.91
CA VAL A 81 20.05 -14.03 22.01
C VAL A 81 21.47 -13.56 21.69
N ASP A 82 22.50 -14.27 22.15
CA ASP A 82 23.90 -13.96 21.85
C ASP A 82 24.22 -14.11 20.35
N VAL A 83 23.63 -15.08 19.68
CA VAL A 83 23.77 -15.25 18.22
C VAL A 83 23.05 -14.14 17.47
N LEU A 84 21.83 -13.78 17.90
CA LEU A 84 21.03 -12.73 17.29
C LEU A 84 21.66 -11.33 17.44
N LYS A 85 22.25 -11.03 18.61
CA LYS A 85 22.97 -9.75 18.85
C LYS A 85 24.22 -9.57 18.00
N LYS A 86 24.81 -10.65 17.51
CA LYS A 86 25.98 -10.60 16.62
C LYS A 86 25.63 -10.27 15.18
N GLN A 87 24.36 -10.30 14.83
CA GLN A 87 23.91 -9.92 13.48
C GLN A 87 24.06 -8.41 13.25
N PRO A 88 24.69 -7.98 12.16
CA PRO A 88 25.11 -6.58 11.97
C PRO A 88 23.96 -5.57 11.86
N ARG A 89 22.73 -6.02 11.59
CA ARG A 89 21.55 -5.17 11.37
C ARG A 89 20.57 -5.18 12.54
N VAL A 90 20.81 -5.99 13.55
CA VAL A 90 19.91 -6.11 14.71
C VAL A 90 20.14 -4.96 15.67
N GLN A 91 19.10 -4.15 15.90
CA GLN A 91 19.14 -3.03 16.84
C GLN A 91 18.64 -3.42 18.23
N ALA A 92 17.52 -4.17 18.29
CA ALA A 92 16.91 -4.55 19.55
C ALA A 92 16.27 -5.94 19.44
N ILE A 93 16.15 -6.60 20.59
CA ILE A 93 15.56 -7.93 20.72
C ILE A 93 14.68 -7.94 21.96
N ALA A 94 13.43 -8.39 21.85
CA ALA A 94 12.50 -8.56 22.94
C ALA A 94 11.93 -9.98 22.95
N PRO A 95 11.86 -10.67 24.09
CA PRO A 95 11.19 -11.96 24.21
C PRO A 95 9.68 -11.78 24.14
N PHE A 96 8.97 -12.77 23.63
CA PHE A 96 7.52 -12.81 23.67
C PHE A 96 6.99 -14.24 23.88
N VAL A 97 5.79 -14.31 24.45
CA VAL A 97 4.92 -15.49 24.45
C VAL A 97 3.63 -15.10 23.77
N ARG A 98 3.15 -15.85 22.78
CA ARG A 98 1.93 -15.53 22.05
C ARG A 98 1.05 -16.76 21.89
N SER A 99 -0.23 -16.62 22.23
CA SER A 99 -1.22 -17.67 22.03
C SER A 99 -2.60 -17.10 21.71
N GLU A 100 -3.50 -17.94 21.23
CA GLU A 100 -4.91 -17.60 21.07
C GLU A 100 -5.69 -18.00 22.32
N ALA A 101 -6.64 -17.15 22.73
CA ALA A 101 -7.52 -17.38 23.87
C ALA A 101 -8.91 -16.85 23.57
N LEU A 102 -9.88 -17.23 24.42
CA LEU A 102 -11.18 -16.57 24.46
C LEU A 102 -11.17 -15.56 25.60
N LEU A 103 -11.50 -14.32 25.29
CA LEU A 103 -11.77 -13.31 26.30
C LEU A 103 -13.26 -13.30 26.59
N ALA A 104 -13.63 -13.49 27.86
CA ALA A 104 -14.99 -13.44 28.35
C ALA A 104 -15.17 -12.26 29.31
N TYR A 105 -16.21 -11.48 29.12
CA TYR A 105 -16.57 -10.36 29.97
C TYR A 105 -18.04 -10.44 30.37
N GLU A 106 -18.32 -10.43 31.69
CA GLU A 106 -19.67 -10.41 32.22
C GLU A 106 -20.18 -8.97 32.35
N VAL A 107 -20.95 -8.51 31.37
CA VAL A 107 -21.57 -7.17 31.42
C VAL A 107 -22.55 -7.01 32.57
N ILE A 108 -23.26 -8.08 32.93
CA ILE A 108 -24.20 -8.18 34.07
C ILE A 108 -23.93 -9.52 34.74
N PRO A 109 -23.48 -9.52 36.03
CA PRO A 109 -23.20 -10.77 36.74
C PRO A 109 -24.35 -11.77 36.61
N GLY A 110 -24.04 -12.97 36.09
CA GLY A 110 -25.00 -14.07 35.90
C GLY A 110 -26.02 -13.92 34.78
N ARG A 111 -25.97 -12.89 33.91
CA ARG A 111 -26.98 -12.68 32.86
C ARG A 111 -26.46 -12.49 31.43
N ARG A 112 -25.37 -11.84 31.23
CA ARG A 112 -24.81 -11.56 29.88
C ARG A 112 -23.31 -11.62 29.89
N THR A 113 -22.78 -12.63 29.24
CA THR A 113 -21.34 -12.75 28.95
C THR A 113 -21.12 -12.43 27.48
N ARG A 114 -20.18 -11.53 27.20
CA ARG A 114 -19.64 -11.30 25.85
C ARG A 114 -18.35 -12.08 25.71
N ILE A 115 -18.17 -12.73 24.57
CA ILE A 115 -17.00 -13.56 24.29
C ILE A 115 -16.39 -13.10 22.97
N SER A 116 -15.07 -12.94 22.94
CA SER A 116 -14.30 -12.65 21.73
C SER A 116 -13.07 -13.54 21.66
N GLY A 117 -12.72 -13.99 20.45
CA GLY A 117 -11.44 -14.63 20.19
C GLY A 117 -10.33 -13.60 20.15
N VAL A 118 -9.30 -13.76 20.98
CA VAL A 118 -8.21 -12.81 21.12
C VAL A 118 -6.86 -13.48 20.94
N VAL A 119 -5.87 -12.69 20.54
CA VAL A 119 -4.45 -13.07 20.53
C VAL A 119 -3.80 -12.43 21.75
N VAL A 120 -3.38 -13.24 22.71
CA VAL A 120 -2.67 -12.79 23.89
C VAL A 120 -1.19 -12.79 23.59
N LYS A 121 -0.51 -11.65 23.85
CA LYS A 121 0.93 -11.49 23.74
C LYS A 121 1.51 -11.09 25.08
N GLY A 122 2.27 -12.01 25.70
CA GLY A 122 3.10 -11.73 26.86
C GLY A 122 4.36 -10.97 26.43
N ILE A 123 4.66 -9.88 27.11
CA ILE A 123 5.76 -8.96 26.78
C ILE A 123 6.55 -8.54 28.01
N ASP A 124 7.84 -8.28 27.81
CA ASP A 124 8.68 -7.53 28.74
C ASP A 124 8.60 -6.05 28.31
N LEU A 125 7.96 -5.20 29.11
CA LEU A 125 7.70 -3.79 28.78
C LEU A 125 8.95 -3.03 28.35
N LYS A 126 10.08 -3.21 29.07
CA LYS A 126 11.33 -2.50 28.80
C LYS A 126 11.90 -2.88 27.43
N LYS A 127 11.84 -4.16 27.10
CA LYS A 127 12.39 -4.68 25.84
C LYS A 127 11.42 -4.47 24.69
N GLU A 128 10.12 -4.61 24.92
CA GLU A 128 9.10 -4.39 23.90
C GLU A 128 9.09 -2.93 23.41
N ALA A 129 9.29 -1.96 24.30
CA ALA A 129 9.44 -0.54 23.93
C ALA A 129 10.57 -0.26 22.92
N LEU A 130 11.56 -1.16 22.82
CA LEU A 130 12.67 -1.03 21.88
C LEU A 130 12.38 -1.63 20.51
N VAL A 131 11.37 -2.51 20.40
CA VAL A 131 11.07 -3.26 19.17
C VAL A 131 9.70 -2.95 18.58
N SER A 132 8.82 -2.27 19.32
CA SER A 132 7.44 -1.98 18.90
C SER A 132 6.94 -0.64 19.44
N ALA A 133 6.14 0.07 18.67
CA ALA A 133 5.48 1.32 19.09
C ALA A 133 4.21 1.09 19.95
N VAL A 134 3.89 -0.16 20.28
CA VAL A 134 2.69 -0.49 21.08
C VAL A 134 2.69 0.25 22.40
N ILE A 135 3.83 0.27 23.10
CA ILE A 135 3.96 0.86 24.44
C ILE A 135 3.61 2.35 24.41
N ASP A 136 4.05 3.09 23.40
CA ASP A 136 3.76 4.53 23.23
C ASP A 136 2.28 4.81 22.97
N SER A 137 1.55 3.81 22.47
CA SER A 137 0.13 3.91 22.13
C SER A 137 -0.79 3.60 23.31
N ILE A 138 -0.30 3.09 24.44
CA ILE A 138 -1.10 2.71 25.60
C ILE A 138 -1.64 3.98 26.32
N ARG A 139 -2.90 3.90 26.73
CA ARG A 139 -3.58 4.95 27.50
C ARG A 139 -4.30 4.32 28.71
N PRO A 140 -4.13 4.84 29.93
CA PRO A 140 -3.24 5.95 30.29
C PRO A 140 -1.77 5.61 30.00
N PRO A 141 -0.88 6.62 29.81
CA PRO A 141 0.55 6.39 29.58
C PRO A 141 1.17 5.63 30.76
N ILE A 142 2.09 4.73 30.45
CA ILE A 142 2.82 3.95 31.44
C ILE A 142 3.82 4.89 32.15
N GLU A 143 3.66 5.08 33.46
CA GLU A 143 4.54 5.96 34.25
C GLU A 143 5.89 5.30 34.56
N SER A 144 5.94 3.98 34.72
CA SER A 144 7.17 3.21 34.90
C SER A 144 7.18 1.94 34.07
N PHE A 145 8.27 1.71 33.34
CA PHE A 145 8.47 0.47 32.57
C PHE A 145 8.97 -0.65 33.49
N ASP A 146 8.19 -0.97 34.54
CA ASP A 146 8.52 -2.06 35.44
C ASP A 146 7.42 -3.14 35.37
N THR A 147 7.74 -4.38 35.73
CA THR A 147 6.78 -5.49 35.85
C THR A 147 5.61 -5.16 36.76
N SER A 148 5.85 -4.26 37.73
CA SER A 148 4.83 -3.71 38.64
C SER A 148 3.65 -3.03 37.89
N PHE A 149 3.81 -2.65 36.63
CA PHE A 149 2.68 -2.13 35.85
C PHE A 149 1.57 -3.17 35.64
N PHE A 150 1.95 -4.43 35.45
CA PHE A 150 0.97 -5.52 35.28
C PHE A 150 0.53 -6.12 36.62
N GLU A 151 1.18 -5.76 37.75
CA GLU A 151 0.78 -6.19 39.07
C GLU A 151 -0.30 -5.25 39.63
N ASP A 152 -1.47 -5.77 39.90
CA ASP A 152 -2.52 -5.05 40.60
C ASP A 152 -2.40 -5.24 42.11
N ALA A 153 -2.90 -4.25 42.91
CA ALA A 153 -2.93 -4.28 44.35
C ALA A 153 -3.60 -5.54 44.93
N ASP A 154 -4.54 -6.13 44.16
CA ASP A 154 -5.28 -7.34 44.55
C ASP A 154 -4.67 -8.64 44.00
N ARG A 155 -3.44 -8.61 43.43
CA ARG A 155 -2.76 -9.75 42.79
C ARG A 155 -3.51 -10.36 41.59
N HIS A 156 -4.28 -9.56 40.87
CA HIS A 156 -4.83 -9.98 39.60
C HIS A 156 -3.82 -9.68 38.49
N SER A 157 -3.76 -10.57 37.51
CA SER A 157 -2.97 -10.34 36.29
C SER A 157 -3.50 -9.12 35.55
N GLY A 158 -2.65 -8.11 35.32
CA GLY A 158 -3.00 -6.92 34.58
C GLY A 158 -2.95 -7.14 33.06
N VAL A 159 -3.87 -6.55 32.33
CA VAL A 159 -3.90 -6.65 30.87
C VAL A 159 -4.16 -5.31 30.21
N VAL A 160 -3.61 -5.15 29.02
CA VAL A 160 -3.90 -4.01 28.12
C VAL A 160 -4.63 -4.53 26.89
N LEU A 161 -5.80 -3.98 26.62
CA LEU A 161 -6.65 -4.38 25.51
C LEU A 161 -6.48 -3.43 24.32
N GLY A 162 -6.70 -3.92 23.11
CA GLY A 162 -6.92 -3.05 21.98
C GLY A 162 -8.19 -2.22 22.16
N LEU A 163 -8.16 -0.97 21.71
CA LEU A 163 -9.26 -0.01 21.91
C LEU A 163 -10.57 -0.51 21.29
N ASP A 164 -10.51 -1.04 20.06
CA ASP A 164 -11.70 -1.55 19.36
C ASP A 164 -12.28 -2.79 20.06
N LEU A 165 -11.42 -3.68 20.57
CA LEU A 165 -11.84 -4.82 21.38
C LEU A 165 -12.58 -4.38 22.65
N ALA A 166 -12.05 -3.37 23.34
CA ALA A 166 -12.66 -2.84 24.53
C ALA A 166 -14.02 -2.18 24.25
N LEU A 167 -14.12 -1.44 23.15
CA LEU A 167 -15.37 -0.82 22.68
C LEU A 167 -16.44 -1.88 22.31
N ASP A 168 -16.05 -2.93 21.58
CA ASP A 168 -16.93 -4.01 21.17
C ASP A 168 -17.49 -4.80 22.38
N LEU A 169 -16.63 -5.02 23.37
CA LEU A 169 -17.00 -5.71 24.60
C LEU A 169 -17.67 -4.80 25.62
N HIS A 170 -17.55 -3.46 25.47
CA HIS A 170 -18.00 -2.43 26.43
C HIS A 170 -17.29 -2.58 27.79
N VAL A 171 -15.98 -2.79 27.76
CA VAL A 171 -15.12 -2.98 28.93
C VAL A 171 -14.39 -1.68 29.23
N GLY A 172 -14.42 -1.26 30.50
CA GLY A 172 -13.72 -0.10 31.04
C GLY A 172 -12.40 -0.46 31.73
N ILE A 173 -11.57 0.57 31.98
CA ILE A 173 -10.36 0.43 32.81
C ILE A 173 -10.77 0.07 34.24
N GLY A 174 -10.02 -0.88 34.84
CA GLY A 174 -10.28 -1.36 36.20
C GLY A 174 -11.29 -2.51 36.27
N GLU A 175 -11.97 -2.86 35.19
CA GLU A 175 -12.91 -3.97 35.13
C GLU A 175 -12.21 -5.32 35.00
N GLU A 176 -12.87 -6.38 35.52
CA GLU A 176 -12.37 -7.75 35.46
C GLU A 176 -12.87 -8.43 34.17
N ILE A 177 -11.94 -9.11 33.51
CA ILE A 177 -12.22 -10.00 32.39
C ILE A 177 -11.67 -11.40 32.68
N ALA A 178 -12.12 -12.39 31.95
CA ALA A 178 -11.57 -13.74 32.02
C ALA A 178 -10.92 -14.13 30.71
N LEU A 179 -9.67 -14.55 30.74
CA LEU A 179 -8.99 -15.22 29.64
C LEU A 179 -9.19 -16.74 29.81
N VAL A 180 -9.71 -17.38 28.78
CA VAL A 180 -10.03 -18.80 28.78
C VAL A 180 -9.17 -19.46 27.69
N THR A 181 -8.34 -20.40 28.06
CA THR A 181 -7.52 -21.19 27.15
C THR A 181 -7.83 -22.69 27.29
N ALA A 182 -7.65 -23.42 26.19
CA ALA A 182 -7.76 -24.86 26.21
C ALA A 182 -6.38 -25.49 26.53
N PRO A 183 -6.29 -26.48 27.41
CA PRO A 183 -5.04 -27.20 27.62
C PRO A 183 -4.69 -28.01 26.37
N SER A 184 -3.38 -28.20 26.11
CA SER A 184 -2.85 -28.90 24.95
C SER A 184 -3.18 -30.41 24.92
N THR A 185 -3.35 -31.02 26.08
CA THR A 185 -3.68 -32.44 26.20
C THR A 185 -5.15 -32.72 25.90
N ILE A 186 -5.47 -32.89 24.63
CA ILE A 186 -6.80 -33.31 24.17
C ILE A 186 -7.03 -34.79 24.52
N ARG A 187 -7.50 -35.06 25.73
CA ARG A 187 -8.37 -36.21 25.99
C ARG A 187 -9.80 -35.67 25.99
N VAL A 188 -10.55 -36.04 24.96
CA VAL A 188 -11.87 -35.51 24.59
C VAL A 188 -12.95 -35.59 25.69
N ALA A 189 -12.67 -36.19 26.86
CA ALA A 189 -13.65 -36.44 27.91
C ALA A 189 -13.55 -35.54 29.16
N ASP A 190 -12.41 -34.91 29.47
CA ASP A 190 -12.16 -34.21 30.73
C ASP A 190 -11.34 -32.93 30.58
N VAL A 191 -11.63 -32.09 29.58
CA VAL A 191 -10.90 -30.84 29.39
C VAL A 191 -11.54 -29.77 30.26
N GLU A 192 -10.97 -29.49 31.43
CA GLU A 192 -11.28 -28.29 32.16
C GLU A 192 -10.51 -27.11 31.52
N PRO A 193 -11.22 -26.07 31.02
CA PRO A 193 -10.56 -24.90 30.47
C PRO A 193 -9.81 -24.15 31.59
N VAL A 194 -8.61 -23.70 31.32
CA VAL A 194 -7.88 -22.82 32.22
C VAL A 194 -8.48 -21.43 32.11
N VAL A 195 -8.99 -20.91 33.22
CA VAL A 195 -9.60 -19.59 33.32
C VAL A 195 -8.71 -18.70 34.18
N ARG A 196 -8.15 -17.64 33.60
CA ARG A 196 -7.38 -16.61 34.32
C ARG A 196 -8.20 -15.34 34.38
N LYS A 197 -8.49 -14.86 35.58
CA LYS A 197 -9.10 -13.53 35.78
C LYS A 197 -8.03 -12.46 35.67
N CYS A 198 -8.32 -11.45 34.87
CA CYS A 198 -7.40 -10.35 34.59
C CYS A 198 -8.11 -9.01 34.82
N ARG A 199 -7.38 -7.98 35.22
CA ARG A 199 -7.88 -6.61 35.34
C ARG A 199 -7.38 -5.76 34.18
N VAL A 200 -8.28 -4.99 33.57
CA VAL A 200 -7.94 -4.07 32.48
C VAL A 200 -7.24 -2.83 33.02
N LEU A 201 -5.97 -2.65 32.65
CA LEU A 201 -5.13 -1.54 33.10
C LEU A 201 -5.13 -0.38 32.12
N GLY A 202 -5.40 -0.63 30.85
CA GLY A 202 -5.39 0.38 29.83
C GLY A 202 -5.78 -0.15 28.45
N PHE A 203 -5.77 0.75 27.48
CA PHE A 203 -6.06 0.43 26.09
C PHE A 203 -4.91 0.91 25.23
N PHE A 204 -4.56 0.14 24.21
CA PHE A 204 -3.66 0.59 23.14
C PHE A 204 -4.46 0.88 21.87
N ASN A 205 -3.95 1.80 21.06
CA ASN A 205 -4.54 2.17 19.76
C ASN A 205 -3.44 2.21 18.70
N SER A 206 -3.38 1.17 17.89
CA SER A 206 -2.45 1.09 16.76
C SER A 206 -2.95 1.86 15.53
N GLY A 207 -4.24 2.19 15.49
CA GLY A 207 -4.94 2.70 14.32
C GLY A 207 -5.16 1.62 13.24
N MET A 208 -5.00 0.34 13.57
CA MET A 208 -5.32 -0.80 12.72
C MET A 208 -6.35 -1.70 13.40
N TYR A 209 -7.56 -1.72 12.87
CA TYR A 209 -8.68 -2.46 13.45
C TYR A 209 -8.35 -3.93 13.73
N GLU A 210 -7.62 -4.61 12.82
CA GLU A 210 -7.25 -6.02 13.00
C GLU A 210 -6.39 -6.27 14.25
N PHE A 211 -5.56 -5.29 14.65
CA PHE A 211 -4.78 -5.35 15.88
C PHE A 211 -5.61 -4.90 17.09
N ASP A 212 -6.28 -3.75 16.97
CA ASP A 212 -7.01 -3.12 18.05
C ASP A 212 -8.27 -3.91 18.46
N SER A 213 -8.81 -4.78 17.57
CA SER A 213 -9.96 -5.65 17.86
C SER A 213 -9.60 -7.05 18.38
N ARG A 214 -8.31 -7.45 18.35
CA ARG A 214 -7.93 -8.84 18.65
C ARG A 214 -6.80 -9.02 19.63
N PHE A 215 -5.89 -8.04 19.80
CA PHE A 215 -4.73 -8.23 20.66
C PHE A 215 -4.97 -7.83 22.10
N VAL A 216 -4.38 -8.62 23.00
CA VAL A 216 -4.31 -8.39 24.44
C VAL A 216 -2.86 -8.53 24.87
N TYR A 217 -2.32 -7.54 25.56
CA TYR A 217 -0.97 -7.58 26.10
C TYR A 217 -1.02 -7.84 27.60
N MET A 218 -0.10 -8.67 28.10
CA MET A 218 0.09 -8.99 29.50
C MET A 218 1.57 -9.18 29.81
N ASP A 219 1.89 -9.38 31.08
CA ASP A 219 3.25 -9.72 31.49
C ASP A 219 3.71 -11.03 30.88
N ILE A 220 5.01 -11.12 30.52
CA ILE A 220 5.55 -12.30 29.85
C ILE A 220 5.59 -13.52 30.77
N GLU A 221 5.86 -13.35 32.06
CA GLU A 221 5.93 -14.45 33.02
C GLU A 221 4.53 -15.03 33.24
N GLU A 222 3.52 -14.16 33.37
CA GLU A 222 2.12 -14.57 33.50
C GLU A 222 1.59 -15.26 32.23
N ALA A 223 1.99 -14.79 31.05
CA ALA A 223 1.65 -15.44 29.79
C ALA A 223 2.33 -16.82 29.66
N ASP A 224 3.58 -16.95 30.15
CA ASP A 224 4.32 -18.20 30.11
C ASP A 224 3.70 -19.25 31.08
N GLU A 225 3.13 -18.80 32.21
CA GLU A 225 2.36 -19.67 33.14
C GLU A 225 0.97 -20.03 32.58
N LEU A 226 0.33 -19.12 31.84
CA LEU A 226 -1.02 -19.32 31.34
C LEU A 226 -1.06 -20.29 30.14
N PHE A 227 -0.03 -20.25 29.30
CA PHE A 227 0.02 -21.04 28.07
C PHE A 227 1.09 -22.13 28.13
N ASP A 228 0.68 -23.37 27.88
CA ASP A 228 1.59 -24.47 27.69
C ASP A 228 2.47 -24.26 26.46
N PHE A 229 3.63 -24.93 26.38
CA PHE A 229 4.52 -24.83 25.23
C PHE A 229 3.86 -25.25 23.91
N GLU A 230 2.94 -26.21 23.95
CA GLU A 230 2.22 -26.67 22.77
C GLU A 230 1.17 -25.69 22.27
N THR A 231 0.61 -24.83 23.14
CA THR A 231 -0.42 -23.84 22.82
C THR A 231 0.15 -22.43 22.64
N GLY A 232 1.32 -22.14 23.25
CA GLY A 232 1.98 -20.84 23.20
C GLY A 232 3.21 -20.82 22.32
N LEU A 233 3.25 -19.89 21.36
CA LEU A 233 4.44 -19.62 20.55
C LEU A 233 5.40 -18.74 21.34
N ARG A 234 6.57 -19.28 21.71
CA ARG A 234 7.64 -18.56 22.39
C ARG A 234 8.73 -18.15 21.42
N GLY A 235 9.27 -16.95 21.61
CA GLY A 235 10.30 -16.47 20.68
C GLY A 235 10.83 -15.08 21.00
N PHE A 236 11.53 -14.53 20.04
CA PHE A 236 12.11 -13.20 20.09
C PHE A 236 11.63 -12.35 18.93
N SER A 237 11.19 -11.17 19.24
CA SER A 237 10.91 -10.06 18.34
C SER A 237 12.21 -9.31 18.07
N ILE A 238 12.53 -9.06 16.81
CA ILE A 238 13.77 -8.42 16.39
C ILE A 238 13.47 -7.15 15.63
N GLN A 239 14.06 -6.04 16.07
CA GLN A 239 14.05 -4.75 15.37
C GLN A 239 15.35 -4.59 14.59
N LEU A 240 15.24 -4.18 13.32
CA LEU A 240 16.36 -3.95 12.41
C LEU A 240 16.60 -2.44 12.20
N ASP A 241 17.80 -2.09 11.77
CA ASP A 241 18.18 -0.74 11.33
C ASP A 241 17.42 -0.31 10.06
N ASP A 242 17.14 -1.26 9.16
CA ASP A 242 16.36 -1.06 7.95
C ASP A 242 15.29 -2.16 7.82
N MET A 243 14.03 -1.78 7.98
CA MET A 243 12.88 -2.69 7.88
C MET A 243 12.76 -3.38 6.52
N TYR A 244 13.24 -2.75 5.44
CA TYR A 244 13.18 -3.32 4.09
C TYR A 244 14.16 -4.46 3.87
N LYS A 245 15.12 -4.63 4.78
CA LYS A 245 16.10 -5.72 4.79
C LYS A 245 15.66 -6.93 5.61
N ALA A 246 14.43 -6.92 6.13
CA ALA A 246 13.90 -8.00 6.95
C ALA A 246 13.92 -9.36 6.24
N GLN A 247 13.67 -9.40 4.93
CA GLN A 247 13.73 -10.64 4.16
C GLN A 247 15.17 -11.16 4.04
N GLU A 248 16.16 -10.30 3.78
CA GLU A 248 17.57 -10.68 3.69
C GLU A 248 18.06 -11.26 5.03
N VAL A 249 17.70 -10.58 6.14
CA VAL A 249 18.07 -11.01 7.49
C VAL A 249 17.36 -12.32 7.87
N ASP A 250 16.09 -12.48 7.52
CA ASP A 250 15.34 -13.72 7.76
C ASP A 250 16.01 -14.92 7.03
N GLU A 251 16.35 -14.77 5.74
CA GLU A 251 17.05 -15.78 4.96
C GLU A 251 18.45 -16.11 5.54
N GLU A 252 19.15 -15.10 6.08
CA GLU A 252 20.44 -15.28 6.74
C GLU A 252 20.30 -16.05 8.04
N LEU A 253 19.30 -15.69 8.87
CA LEU A 253 18.99 -16.41 10.10
C LEU A 253 18.58 -17.86 9.84
N GLN A 254 17.83 -18.13 8.79
CA GLN A 254 17.46 -19.49 8.39
C GLN A 254 18.68 -20.37 8.00
N ARG A 255 19.78 -19.76 7.52
CA ARG A 255 21.02 -20.47 7.20
C ARG A 255 21.86 -20.76 8.43
N ILE A 256 21.80 -19.88 9.43
CA ILE A 256 22.65 -19.97 10.62
C ILE A 256 21.99 -20.80 11.72
N LEU A 257 20.68 -20.67 11.89
CA LEU A 257 19.93 -21.34 12.94
C LEU A 257 19.53 -22.76 12.52
N PRO A 258 19.62 -23.73 13.44
CA PRO A 258 19.12 -25.07 13.18
C PRO A 258 17.59 -25.06 13.08
N LEU A 259 17.08 -25.21 11.85
CA LEU A 259 15.65 -25.14 11.51
C LEU A 259 14.79 -26.19 12.23
N GLN A 260 15.40 -27.25 12.78
CA GLN A 260 14.71 -28.22 13.61
C GLN A 260 14.23 -27.64 14.94
N HIS A 261 14.98 -26.70 15.51
CA HIS A 261 14.70 -26.10 16.82
C HIS A 261 14.06 -24.72 16.71
N TYR A 262 14.36 -23.97 15.65
CA TYR A 262 13.92 -22.60 15.46
C TYR A 262 13.17 -22.42 14.15
N GLY A 263 12.19 -21.54 14.17
CA GLY A 263 11.56 -21.02 12.97
C GLY A 263 11.75 -19.51 12.92
N THR A 264 11.82 -18.95 11.73
CA THR A 264 11.90 -17.52 11.54
C THR A 264 10.78 -17.04 10.63
N ASN A 265 10.36 -15.82 10.80
CA ASN A 265 9.41 -15.19 9.89
C ASN A 265 9.65 -13.66 9.91
N ASN A 266 9.34 -13.00 8.82
CA ASN A 266 9.50 -11.56 8.70
C ASN A 266 8.15 -10.87 8.48
N TRP A 267 8.08 -9.57 8.73
CA TRP A 267 6.86 -8.78 8.63
C TRP A 267 6.23 -8.81 7.22
N ILE A 268 7.03 -8.99 6.15
CA ILE A 268 6.54 -9.06 4.76
C ILE A 268 5.77 -10.38 4.57
N ASN A 269 6.36 -11.51 4.99
CA ASN A 269 5.74 -12.82 4.87
C ASN A 269 4.50 -12.96 5.78
N MET A 270 4.56 -12.37 6.99
CA MET A 270 3.41 -12.36 7.91
C MET A 270 2.21 -11.63 7.32
N ASN A 271 2.45 -10.62 6.45
CA ASN A 271 1.41 -9.83 5.79
C ASN A 271 1.34 -10.10 4.27
N GLN A 272 1.80 -11.27 3.81
CA GLN A 272 1.90 -11.60 2.38
C GLN A 272 0.57 -11.42 1.63
N ASN A 273 -0.54 -11.79 2.24
CA ASN A 273 -1.85 -11.62 1.63
C ASN A 273 -2.17 -10.15 1.36
N LEU A 274 -1.92 -9.27 2.33
CA LEU A 274 -2.14 -7.84 2.19
C LEU A 274 -1.28 -7.24 1.06
N PHE A 275 0.02 -7.56 1.04
CA PHE A 275 0.92 -7.08 -0.03
C PHE A 275 0.58 -7.64 -1.40
N SER A 276 0.11 -8.88 -1.47
CA SER A 276 -0.38 -9.48 -2.71
C SER A 276 -1.63 -8.76 -3.22
N TYR A 277 -2.57 -8.44 -2.33
CA TYR A 277 -3.75 -7.64 -2.66
C TYR A 277 -3.36 -6.26 -3.19
N MET A 278 -2.50 -5.53 -2.50
CA MET A 278 -2.03 -4.20 -2.92
C MET A 278 -1.34 -4.24 -4.29
N LYS A 279 -0.53 -5.28 -4.55
CA LYS A 279 0.11 -5.48 -5.85
C LYS A 279 -0.91 -5.72 -6.97
N ILE A 280 -1.92 -6.55 -6.73
CA ILE A 280 -3.00 -6.82 -7.70
C ILE A 280 -3.81 -5.55 -7.93
N GLU A 281 -4.18 -4.83 -6.88
CA GLU A 281 -4.90 -3.55 -6.96
C GLU A 281 -4.13 -2.54 -7.82
N LYS A 282 -2.83 -2.36 -7.59
CA LYS A 282 -1.97 -1.47 -8.39
C LYS A 282 -1.95 -1.86 -9.87
N ILE A 283 -1.88 -3.17 -10.17
CA ILE A 283 -1.93 -3.66 -11.56
C ILE A 283 -3.30 -3.38 -12.20
N LEU A 284 -4.40 -3.64 -11.49
CA LEU A 284 -5.75 -3.39 -11.99
C LEU A 284 -5.98 -1.89 -12.24
N MET A 285 -5.56 -1.03 -11.32
CA MET A 285 -5.64 0.42 -11.49
C MET A 285 -4.82 0.90 -12.69
N PHE A 286 -3.58 0.41 -12.83
CA PHE A 286 -2.76 0.72 -14.00
C PHE A 286 -3.44 0.30 -15.31
N LEU A 287 -4.06 -0.88 -15.34
CA LEU A 287 -4.79 -1.37 -16.51
C LEU A 287 -6.02 -0.49 -16.83
N MET A 288 -6.83 -0.15 -15.82
CA MET A 288 -8.00 0.73 -15.99
C MET A 288 -7.58 2.12 -16.50
N LEU A 289 -6.52 2.67 -15.94
CA LEU A 289 -6.02 3.99 -16.33
C LEU A 289 -5.38 3.97 -17.72
N THR A 290 -4.72 2.87 -18.10
CA THR A 290 -4.23 2.66 -19.48
C THR A 290 -5.40 2.62 -20.48
N LEU A 291 -6.53 2.03 -20.08
CA LEU A 291 -7.74 2.03 -20.91
C LEU A 291 -8.27 3.46 -21.16
N ILE A 292 -8.21 4.34 -20.16
CA ILE A 292 -8.60 5.75 -20.32
C ILE A 292 -7.69 6.46 -21.33
N ILE A 293 -6.38 6.22 -21.28
CA ILE A 293 -5.43 6.77 -22.27
C ILE A 293 -5.73 6.20 -23.66
N LEU A 294 -6.09 4.91 -23.75
CA LEU A 294 -6.47 4.28 -25.02
C LEU A 294 -7.72 4.96 -25.63
N VAL A 295 -8.73 5.27 -24.83
CA VAL A 295 -9.91 6.02 -25.27
C VAL A 295 -9.52 7.41 -25.79
N ALA A 296 -8.62 8.10 -25.07
CA ALA A 296 -8.08 9.39 -25.53
C ALA A 296 -7.31 9.24 -26.87
N ALA A 297 -6.57 8.15 -27.04
CA ALA A 297 -5.87 7.83 -28.28
C ALA A 297 -6.84 7.58 -29.46
N PHE A 298 -7.97 6.90 -29.23
CA PHE A 298 -9.01 6.76 -30.26
C PHE A 298 -9.63 8.11 -30.66
N ASN A 299 -9.84 9.00 -29.71
CA ASN A 299 -10.25 10.38 -30.01
C ASN A 299 -9.22 11.10 -30.89
N LEU A 300 -7.92 10.88 -30.62
CA LEU A 300 -6.85 11.43 -31.46
C LEU A 300 -6.89 10.89 -32.90
N VAL A 301 -7.16 9.58 -33.08
CA VAL A 301 -7.33 8.96 -34.40
C VAL A 301 -8.49 9.62 -35.15
N GLY A 302 -9.64 9.75 -34.51
CA GLY A 302 -10.81 10.39 -35.11
C GLY A 302 -10.56 11.85 -35.52
N MET A 303 -9.91 12.60 -34.64
CA MET A 303 -9.50 13.98 -34.90
C MET A 303 -8.55 14.08 -36.08
N LEU A 304 -7.47 13.28 -36.09
CA LEU A 304 -6.49 13.30 -37.20
C LEU A 304 -7.13 12.91 -38.52
N THR A 305 -8.00 11.90 -38.51
CA THR A 305 -8.74 11.50 -39.73
C THR A 305 -9.59 12.67 -40.29
N MET A 306 -10.28 13.39 -39.40
CA MET A 306 -11.06 14.59 -39.79
C MET A 306 -10.16 15.71 -40.33
N VAL A 307 -9.05 15.99 -39.69
CA VAL A 307 -8.07 16.99 -40.18
C VAL A 307 -7.54 16.60 -41.55
N ILE A 308 -7.22 15.34 -41.76
CA ILE A 308 -6.76 14.81 -43.07
C ILE A 308 -7.80 15.00 -44.12
N MET A 309 -9.09 14.70 -43.82
CA MET A 309 -10.17 14.90 -44.79
C MET A 309 -10.34 16.39 -45.14
N GLU A 310 -10.28 17.30 -44.20
CA GLU A 310 -10.37 18.74 -44.41
C GLU A 310 -9.15 19.27 -45.23
N LYS A 311 -7.97 18.69 -45.01
CA LYS A 311 -6.72 19.06 -45.69
C LYS A 311 -6.47 18.26 -46.98
N ARG A 312 -7.43 17.45 -47.43
CA ARG A 312 -7.29 16.55 -48.58
C ARG A 312 -6.81 17.29 -49.87
N LYS A 313 -7.33 18.49 -50.12
CA LYS A 313 -6.96 19.33 -51.28
C LYS A 313 -5.51 19.82 -51.16
N GLU A 314 -5.08 20.27 -49.99
CA GLU A 314 -3.70 20.70 -49.73
C GLU A 314 -2.70 19.55 -49.85
N ILE A 315 -3.07 18.35 -49.34
CA ILE A 315 -2.26 17.13 -49.49
C ILE A 315 -2.12 16.76 -50.97
N GLY A 316 -3.23 16.85 -51.76
CA GLY A 316 -3.20 16.60 -53.21
C GLY A 316 -2.23 17.54 -53.93
N ILE A 317 -2.25 18.83 -53.63
CA ILE A 317 -1.33 19.82 -54.20
C ILE A 317 0.14 19.52 -53.82
N LEU A 318 0.41 19.20 -52.57
CA LEU A 318 1.74 18.83 -52.11
C LEU A 318 2.29 17.60 -52.85
N LYS A 319 1.48 16.60 -53.05
CA LYS A 319 1.83 15.37 -53.79
C LYS A 319 1.99 15.65 -55.28
N ALA A 320 1.17 16.51 -55.89
CA ALA A 320 1.35 16.97 -57.28
C ALA A 320 2.64 17.73 -57.51
N MET A 321 3.13 18.45 -56.49
CA MET A 321 4.43 19.10 -56.50
C MET A 321 5.63 18.17 -56.23
N GLY A 322 5.37 16.84 -56.06
CA GLY A 322 6.41 15.83 -55.92
C GLY A 322 6.76 15.47 -54.45
N ALA A 323 5.94 15.83 -53.46
CA ALA A 323 6.18 15.42 -52.10
C ALA A 323 6.07 13.88 -51.95
N PRO A 324 7.08 13.20 -51.41
CA PRO A 324 7.03 11.76 -51.20
C PRO A 324 5.95 11.36 -50.17
N SER A 325 5.34 10.18 -50.31
CA SER A 325 4.32 9.68 -49.39
C SER A 325 4.79 9.64 -47.94
N PHE A 326 6.06 9.27 -47.69
CA PHE A 326 6.66 9.29 -46.37
C PHE A 326 6.71 10.71 -45.79
N GLY A 327 6.94 11.73 -46.62
CA GLY A 327 6.95 13.13 -46.19
C GLY A 327 5.59 13.60 -45.70
N VAL A 328 4.51 13.23 -46.45
CA VAL A 328 3.13 13.50 -46.03
C VAL A 328 2.78 12.76 -44.75
N MET A 329 3.14 11.48 -44.64
CA MET A 329 2.96 10.69 -43.42
C MET A 329 3.63 11.36 -42.23
N SER A 330 4.90 11.81 -42.38
CA SER A 330 5.67 12.46 -41.32
C SER A 330 5.03 13.76 -40.81
N ILE A 331 4.34 14.53 -41.67
CA ILE A 331 3.66 15.76 -41.27
C ILE A 331 2.57 15.46 -40.23
N PHE A 332 1.69 14.49 -40.50
CA PHE A 332 0.59 14.16 -39.61
C PHE A 332 1.03 13.36 -38.38
N MET A 333 2.05 12.53 -38.51
CA MET A 333 2.69 11.88 -37.35
C MET A 333 3.29 12.91 -36.39
N LEU A 334 3.98 13.94 -36.90
CA LEU A 334 4.51 15.03 -36.08
C LEU A 334 3.39 15.84 -35.41
N GLU A 335 2.32 16.16 -36.14
CA GLU A 335 1.18 16.88 -35.61
C GLU A 335 0.54 16.12 -34.44
N GLY A 336 0.21 14.85 -34.62
CA GLY A 336 -0.38 14.03 -33.54
C GLY A 336 0.57 13.77 -32.39
N THR A 337 1.88 13.61 -32.65
CA THR A 337 2.87 13.48 -31.59
C THR A 337 2.98 14.76 -30.76
N VAL A 338 2.95 15.94 -31.39
CA VAL A 338 2.99 17.23 -30.67
C VAL A 338 1.74 17.39 -29.79
N ILE A 339 0.57 17.01 -30.28
CA ILE A 339 -0.67 17.01 -29.52
C ILE A 339 -0.55 16.08 -28.31
N GLY A 340 -0.05 14.87 -28.52
CA GLY A 340 0.21 13.90 -27.44
C GLY A 340 1.18 14.43 -26.40
N VAL A 341 2.29 15.03 -26.82
CA VAL A 341 3.30 15.61 -25.94
C VAL A 341 2.74 16.80 -25.15
N LEU A 342 2.01 17.71 -25.80
CA LEU A 342 1.41 18.88 -25.12
C LEU A 342 0.36 18.43 -24.10
N GLY A 343 -0.50 17.47 -24.44
CA GLY A 343 -1.50 16.90 -23.53
C GLY A 343 -0.82 16.20 -22.35
N THR A 344 0.20 15.40 -22.61
CA THR A 344 0.96 14.65 -21.59
C THR A 344 1.71 15.59 -20.64
N LEU A 345 2.48 16.54 -21.15
CA LEU A 345 3.22 17.48 -20.30
C LEU A 345 2.29 18.41 -19.50
N GLY A 346 1.22 18.87 -20.12
CA GLY A 346 0.20 19.65 -19.43
C GLY A 346 -0.50 18.87 -18.35
N GLY A 347 -0.95 17.64 -18.64
CA GLY A 347 -1.58 16.73 -17.70
C GLY A 347 -0.67 16.36 -16.53
N LEU A 348 0.61 16.09 -16.81
CA LEU A 348 1.63 15.81 -15.80
C LEU A 348 1.87 17.00 -14.87
N ALA A 349 2.01 18.21 -15.43
CA ALA A 349 2.18 19.42 -14.63
C ALA A 349 0.97 19.70 -13.76
N ALA A 350 -0.25 19.60 -14.31
CA ALA A 350 -1.49 19.81 -13.57
C ALA A 350 -1.70 18.73 -12.50
N GLY A 351 -1.43 17.45 -12.83
CA GLY A 351 -1.49 16.35 -11.88
C GLY A 351 -0.53 16.52 -10.71
N TYR A 352 0.70 16.89 -11.00
CA TYR A 352 1.71 17.17 -9.96
C TYR A 352 1.30 18.34 -9.05
N VAL A 353 0.83 19.45 -9.63
CA VAL A 353 0.34 20.60 -8.85
C VAL A 353 -0.85 20.20 -7.99
N THR A 354 -1.78 19.41 -8.53
CA THR A 354 -2.93 18.89 -7.76
C THR A 354 -2.48 18.03 -6.60
N CYS A 355 -1.50 17.13 -6.80
CA CYS A 355 -0.91 16.32 -5.73
C CYS A 355 -0.29 17.18 -4.62
N LEU A 356 0.44 18.26 -4.99
CA LEU A 356 1.00 19.19 -4.00
C LEU A 356 -0.08 19.94 -3.21
N ILE A 357 -1.20 20.27 -3.85
CA ILE A 357 -2.34 20.92 -3.20
C ILE A 357 -3.01 19.95 -2.23
N LEU A 358 -3.25 18.69 -2.66
CA LEU A 358 -3.86 17.66 -1.83
C LEU A 358 -3.02 17.34 -0.58
N ASP A 359 -1.71 17.26 -0.74
CA ASP A 359 -0.78 17.04 0.37
C ASP A 359 -0.81 18.18 1.40
N ARG A 360 -0.98 19.41 0.95
CA ARG A 360 -1.08 20.58 1.85
C ARG A 360 -2.42 20.69 2.57
N ILE A 361 -3.53 20.35 1.90
CA ILE A 361 -4.87 20.47 2.47
C ILE A 361 -5.12 19.40 3.54
N LYS A 362 -4.40 18.25 3.49
CA LYS A 362 -4.54 17.11 4.42
C LYS A 362 -6.02 16.78 4.64
N LEU A 363 -6.68 16.28 3.59
CA LEU A 363 -8.08 15.88 3.67
C LEU A 363 -8.24 14.81 4.77
N ASP A 364 -9.02 15.15 5.80
CA ASP A 364 -9.35 14.23 6.87
C ASP A 364 -10.29 13.15 6.36
N LEU A 365 -9.89 11.90 6.54
CA LEU A 365 -10.70 10.73 6.24
C LEU A 365 -11.45 10.31 7.52
N PRO A 366 -12.70 9.80 7.41
CA PRO A 366 -13.39 9.24 8.56
C PRO A 366 -12.55 8.10 9.17
N GLY A 367 -12.00 8.35 10.38
CA GLY A 367 -11.08 7.43 11.05
C GLY A 367 -11.66 6.06 11.39
N ASP A 368 -12.98 5.96 11.45
CA ASP A 368 -13.70 4.72 11.77
C ASP A 368 -13.73 3.71 10.62
N VAL A 369 -13.45 4.15 9.39
CA VAL A 369 -13.52 3.29 8.18
C VAL A 369 -12.13 3.10 7.54
N TYR A 370 -11.26 4.08 7.71
CA TYR A 370 -9.93 4.08 7.10
C TYR A 370 -8.86 4.14 8.19
N PHE A 371 -7.89 3.24 8.14
CA PHE A 371 -6.73 3.17 9.04
C PHE A 371 -5.84 4.43 9.04
N ILE A 372 -6.15 5.40 8.18
CA ILE A 372 -5.35 6.60 7.92
C ILE A 372 -6.22 7.83 8.13
N LYS A 373 -5.81 8.74 9.02
CA LYS A 373 -6.56 9.96 9.35
C LYS A 373 -6.55 11.03 8.24
N THR A 374 -5.51 11.06 7.43
CA THR A 374 -5.36 12.05 6.34
C THR A 374 -5.00 11.35 5.05
N LEU A 375 -5.51 11.84 3.91
CA LEU A 375 -5.20 11.28 2.60
C LEU A 375 -3.70 11.42 2.30
N PRO A 376 -2.92 10.32 2.28
CA PRO A 376 -1.50 10.40 1.97
C PRO A 376 -1.29 10.51 0.46
N VAL A 377 -0.40 11.41 0.04
CA VAL A 377 -0.06 11.60 -1.38
C VAL A 377 1.45 11.49 -1.54
N LEU A 378 1.92 10.48 -2.24
CA LEU A 378 3.34 10.27 -2.50
C LEU A 378 3.61 10.20 -4.00
N VAL A 379 4.23 11.24 -4.54
CA VAL A 379 4.62 11.29 -5.94
C VAL A 379 5.97 10.59 -6.13
N GLN A 380 5.97 9.48 -6.86
CA GLN A 380 7.20 8.77 -7.24
C GLN A 380 7.62 9.18 -8.65
N TRP A 381 8.89 9.59 -8.82
CA TRP A 381 9.41 10.01 -10.12
C TRP A 381 9.39 8.90 -11.17
N GLN A 382 9.52 7.64 -10.73
CA GLN A 382 9.45 6.46 -11.59
C GLN A 382 8.10 6.34 -12.29
N ASP A 383 7.00 6.58 -11.54
CA ASP A 383 5.65 6.54 -12.07
C ASP A 383 5.42 7.69 -13.05
N LEU A 384 5.93 8.90 -12.75
CA LEU A 384 5.83 10.03 -13.67
C LEU A 384 6.50 9.74 -15.02
N VAL A 385 7.69 9.14 -15.00
CA VAL A 385 8.40 8.73 -16.22
C VAL A 385 7.65 7.63 -16.96
N ALA A 386 7.14 6.63 -16.26
CA ALA A 386 6.36 5.54 -16.87
C ALA A 386 5.07 6.04 -17.51
N VAL A 387 4.34 6.92 -16.82
CA VAL A 387 3.11 7.56 -17.34
C VAL A 387 3.41 8.41 -18.56
N CYS A 388 4.43 9.27 -18.48
CA CYS A 388 4.84 10.13 -19.60
C CYS A 388 5.24 9.31 -20.82
N GLY A 389 6.09 8.29 -20.62
CA GLY A 389 6.55 7.41 -21.69
C GLY A 389 5.42 6.62 -22.35
N SER A 390 4.55 6.01 -21.54
CA SER A 390 3.42 5.23 -22.06
C SER A 390 2.40 6.10 -22.79
N ALA A 391 2.07 7.28 -22.26
CA ALA A 391 1.12 8.20 -22.91
C ALA A 391 1.65 8.69 -24.27
N ILE A 392 2.89 9.14 -24.34
CA ILE A 392 3.51 9.58 -25.59
C ILE A 392 3.58 8.41 -26.59
N PHE A 393 3.96 7.22 -26.13
CA PHE A 393 4.04 6.03 -26.97
C PHE A 393 2.69 5.63 -27.55
N ILE A 394 1.62 5.60 -26.73
CA ILE A 394 0.27 5.30 -27.19
C ILE A 394 -0.21 6.36 -28.18
N CYS A 395 -0.02 7.65 -27.88
CA CYS A 395 -0.37 8.71 -28.82
C CYS A 395 0.39 8.60 -30.16
N PHE A 396 1.69 8.28 -30.11
CA PHE A 396 2.49 8.06 -31.31
C PHE A 396 1.94 6.92 -32.16
N ILE A 397 1.66 5.75 -31.56
CA ILE A 397 1.08 4.60 -32.28
C ILE A 397 -0.29 4.95 -32.89
N ALA A 398 -1.14 5.66 -32.13
CA ALA A 398 -2.45 6.08 -32.58
C ALA A 398 -2.39 6.97 -33.85
N THR A 399 -1.30 7.73 -34.01
CA THR A 399 -1.14 8.61 -35.17
C THR A 399 -0.70 7.88 -36.45
N VAL A 400 -0.13 6.67 -36.32
CA VAL A 400 0.44 5.93 -37.46
C VAL A 400 -0.62 5.61 -38.52
N TYR A 401 -1.76 5.07 -38.09
CA TYR A 401 -2.83 4.63 -39.00
C TYR A 401 -3.39 5.79 -39.84
N PRO A 402 -3.91 6.90 -39.26
CA PRO A 402 -4.45 7.99 -40.06
C PRO A 402 -3.37 8.68 -40.91
N SER A 403 -2.12 8.80 -40.44
CA SER A 403 -1.04 9.37 -41.21
C SER A 403 -0.65 8.52 -42.45
N TRP A 404 -0.68 7.19 -42.29
CA TRP A 404 -0.46 6.27 -43.39
C TRP A 404 -1.56 6.38 -44.43
N GLU A 405 -2.82 6.50 -44.03
CA GLU A 405 -3.96 6.67 -44.93
C GLU A 405 -3.86 8.01 -45.71
N ALA A 406 -3.49 9.09 -45.03
CA ALA A 406 -3.17 10.38 -45.67
C ALA A 406 -2.10 10.26 -46.74
N SER A 407 -1.08 9.44 -46.52
CA SER A 407 0.03 9.25 -47.45
C SER A 407 -0.38 8.53 -48.75
N LYS A 408 -1.48 7.80 -48.76
CA LYS A 408 -2.00 7.05 -49.91
C LYS A 408 -2.91 7.88 -50.85
N LEU A 409 -3.34 9.08 -50.44
CA LEU A 409 -4.20 9.92 -51.24
C LEU A 409 -3.63 10.16 -52.64
N VAL A 410 -4.45 9.91 -53.67
CA VAL A 410 -4.07 10.14 -55.07
C VAL A 410 -4.36 11.60 -55.44
N PRO A 411 -3.38 12.35 -56.01
CA PRO A 411 -3.54 13.78 -56.29
C PRO A 411 -4.75 14.12 -57.15
N VAL A 412 -5.03 13.30 -58.17
CA VAL A 412 -6.14 13.50 -59.10
C VAL A 412 -7.51 13.42 -58.41
N GLU A 413 -7.69 12.44 -57.50
CA GLU A 413 -8.95 12.28 -56.75
C GLU A 413 -9.10 13.36 -55.68
N ALA A 414 -7.98 13.82 -55.08
CA ALA A 414 -7.99 14.83 -54.03
C ALA A 414 -8.37 16.23 -54.58
N ILE A 415 -8.13 16.51 -55.86
CA ILE A 415 -8.39 17.82 -56.49
C ILE A 415 -9.74 17.82 -57.25
N ARG A 416 -10.20 16.68 -57.75
CA ARG A 416 -11.40 16.55 -58.59
C ARG A 416 -12.73 16.48 -57.83
N ASN A 417 -12.74 15.97 -56.61
CA ASN A 417 -13.95 15.88 -55.82
C ASN A 417 -14.25 17.24 -55.17
N GLU A 418 -15.16 17.97 -55.72
CA GLU A 418 -15.95 19.00 -55.04
C GLU A 418 -17.12 18.39 -54.34
#